data_e3b2dfa59f77defb55a2553561919bc3
#
_entry.id   e3b2dfa59f77defb55a2553561919bc3
#
_cell.length_a   1.000
_cell.length_b   1.000
_cell.length_c   1.000
_cell.angle_alpha   90.00
_cell.angle_beta   90.00
_cell.angle_gamma   90.00
#
_symmetry.space_group_name_H-M   'P 1'
#
loop_
_entity.id
_entity.type
_entity.pdbx_description
1 polymer ?
#
loop_
_entity_poly.entity_id
_entity_poly.type
_entity_poly.pdbx_seq_one_letter_code
_entity_poly.pdbx_strand_id
1 'polypeptide(L)'
;QFHPSYDYTDFVEGLRPVQYENGNGSQIGFERKDGVFKAFCEKALKNLVDSKKSNEELKTQLSFKESFDLLCNKIQNEEIKTIELRNGVSMEISGLNDELTSIYLKTKDSTVKPYTFSLNRLIKLSEVFKSKEDLKSITNIDNAIRDVIGGCHSSGYWGILNKIYEINELSDNGIQETTKIPQKNFVFIIDEINRGEVAKIFGELFYCVDPGYRGKEGK
;
A
#
# COMPACT_ATOMS: atom_id res chain seq x y z
N GLN A 1 -0.62 -26.16 6.09
CA GLN A 1 -0.19 -27.46 6.58
C GLN A 1 1.34 -27.47 6.69
N PHE A 2 1.89 -27.88 7.84
CA PHE A 2 3.33 -27.93 8.03
C PHE A 2 3.93 -29.18 7.37
N HIS A 3 5.19 -29.06 6.96
CA HIS A 3 6.00 -30.16 6.41
C HIS A 3 7.48 -29.98 6.81
N PRO A 4 8.33 -31.02 6.67
CA PRO A 4 9.70 -30.98 7.19
C PRO A 4 10.59 -29.86 6.67
N SER A 5 10.32 -29.34 5.46
CA SER A 5 11.07 -28.24 4.85
C SER A 5 10.47 -26.86 5.10
N TYR A 6 9.38 -26.77 5.89
CA TYR A 6 8.73 -25.52 6.19
C TYR A 6 9.52 -24.74 7.24
N ASP A 7 9.76 -23.46 7.02
CA ASP A 7 10.58 -22.66 7.91
C ASP A 7 10.00 -21.24 8.14
N TYR A 8 10.72 -20.41 8.88
CA TYR A 8 10.36 -19.04 9.19
C TYR A 8 10.13 -18.20 7.95
N THR A 9 10.87 -18.46 6.88
CA THR A 9 10.76 -17.67 5.64
C THR A 9 9.47 -17.94 4.87
N ASP A 10 8.87 -19.12 5.05
CA ASP A 10 7.56 -19.43 4.49
C ASP A 10 6.41 -18.96 5.38
N PHE A 11 6.65 -18.95 6.68
CA PHE A 11 5.62 -18.66 7.67
C PHE A 11 5.50 -17.17 7.96
N VAL A 12 6.61 -16.49 8.21
CA VAL A 12 6.64 -15.08 8.62
C VAL A 12 7.11 -14.18 7.49
N GLU A 13 8.37 -14.23 7.13
CA GLU A 13 8.96 -13.46 6.03
C GLU A 13 10.36 -13.95 5.69
N GLY A 14 10.77 -13.79 4.44
CA GLY A 14 12.11 -14.15 4.01
C GLY A 14 12.52 -13.50 2.70
N LEU A 15 13.81 -13.58 2.43
CA LEU A 15 14.38 -13.16 1.16
C LEU A 15 14.13 -14.26 0.11
N ARG A 16 13.50 -13.88 -1.01
CA ARG A 16 13.28 -14.77 -2.16
C ARG A 16 14.06 -14.29 -3.36
N PRO A 17 14.73 -15.19 -4.09
CA PRO A 17 15.41 -14.82 -5.32
C PRO A 17 14.39 -14.37 -6.38
N VAL A 18 14.67 -13.24 -7.01
CA VAL A 18 13.91 -12.71 -8.13
C VAL A 18 14.84 -12.48 -9.32
N GLN A 19 14.38 -12.81 -10.51
CA GLN A 19 15.11 -12.54 -11.74
C GLN A 19 14.71 -11.15 -12.25
N TYR A 20 15.71 -10.31 -12.45
CA TYR A 20 15.56 -9.04 -13.14
C TYR A 20 16.09 -9.19 -14.56
N GLU A 21 15.24 -9.05 -15.54
CA GLU A 21 15.65 -8.95 -16.93
C GLU A 21 16.13 -7.52 -17.21
N ASN A 22 17.43 -7.35 -17.30
CA ASN A 22 18.03 -6.14 -17.87
C ASN A 22 18.45 -6.46 -19.30
N GLY A 23 18.31 -5.51 -20.23
CA GLY A 23 18.61 -5.70 -21.66
C GLY A 23 19.99 -6.29 -22.01
N ASN A 24 20.86 -6.58 -21.04
CA ASN A 24 22.17 -7.22 -21.15
C ASN A 24 22.29 -8.56 -20.41
N GLY A 25 21.17 -9.17 -19.96
CA GLY A 25 21.17 -10.46 -19.28
C GLY A 25 20.28 -10.49 -18.05
N SER A 26 20.03 -11.70 -17.56
CA SER A 26 19.26 -11.94 -16.33
C SER A 26 20.17 -11.78 -15.10
N GLN A 27 19.82 -10.88 -14.22
CA GLN A 27 20.46 -10.73 -12.89
C GLN A 27 19.55 -11.33 -11.82
N ILE A 28 20.12 -12.11 -10.91
CA ILE A 28 19.44 -12.62 -9.73
C ILE A 28 19.60 -11.57 -8.62
N GLY A 29 18.46 -11.05 -8.13
CA GLY A 29 18.41 -10.25 -6.91
C GLY A 29 17.61 -10.98 -5.84
N PHE A 30 17.48 -10.35 -4.66
CA PHE A 30 16.68 -10.85 -3.58
C PHE A 30 15.62 -9.83 -3.19
N GLU A 31 14.40 -10.31 -3.00
CA GLU A 31 13.28 -9.50 -2.55
C GLU A 31 12.69 -10.07 -1.26
N ARG A 32 12.35 -9.19 -0.32
CA ARG A 32 11.69 -9.61 0.92
C ARG A 32 10.24 -9.92 0.60
N LYS A 33 9.83 -11.16 0.88
CA LYS A 33 8.46 -11.63 0.69
C LYS A 33 7.86 -12.04 2.02
N ASP A 34 6.62 -11.59 2.26
CA ASP A 34 5.88 -11.96 3.45
C ASP A 34 5.41 -13.41 3.36
N GLY A 35 5.53 -14.11 4.50
CA GLY A 35 4.99 -15.44 4.67
C GLY A 35 3.48 -15.41 4.97
N VAL A 36 2.88 -16.59 4.96
CA VAL A 36 1.42 -16.74 5.08
C VAL A 36 0.86 -16.23 6.40
N PHE A 37 1.61 -16.37 7.50
CA PHE A 37 1.16 -15.92 8.82
C PHE A 37 1.24 -14.39 8.95
N LYS A 38 2.31 -13.78 8.47
CA LYS A 38 2.45 -12.33 8.49
C LYS A 38 1.36 -11.66 7.66
N ALA A 39 1.13 -12.13 6.44
CA ALA A 39 0.06 -11.61 5.57
C ALA A 39 -1.33 -11.76 6.21
N PHE A 40 -1.57 -12.87 6.93
CA PHE A 40 -2.80 -13.07 7.69
C PHE A 40 -2.92 -12.07 8.86
N CYS A 41 -1.85 -11.85 9.63
CA CYS A 41 -1.82 -10.90 10.74
C CYS A 41 -2.04 -9.45 10.27
N GLU A 42 -1.44 -9.06 9.15
CA GLU A 42 -1.65 -7.74 8.56
C GLU A 42 -3.11 -7.51 8.16
N LYS A 43 -3.76 -8.53 7.59
CA LYS A 43 -5.19 -8.49 7.27
C LYS A 43 -6.07 -8.35 8.51
N ALA A 44 -5.72 -9.07 9.60
CA ALA A 44 -6.42 -8.97 10.87
C ALA A 44 -6.23 -7.61 11.53
N LEU A 45 -5.00 -7.09 11.54
CA LEU A 45 -4.67 -5.77 12.06
C LEU A 45 -5.40 -4.67 11.28
N LYS A 46 -5.44 -4.77 9.95
CA LYS A 46 -6.20 -3.82 9.12
C LYS A 46 -7.67 -3.79 9.51
N ASN A 47 -8.32 -4.93 9.66
CA ASN A 47 -9.72 -4.96 10.10
C ASN A 47 -9.90 -4.36 11.50
N LEU A 48 -8.99 -4.64 12.44
CA LEU A 48 -9.03 -4.08 13.79
C LEU A 48 -8.92 -2.55 13.76
N VAL A 49 -7.98 -2.01 13.00
CA VAL A 49 -7.78 -0.56 12.83
C VAL A 49 -9.01 0.07 12.18
N ASP A 50 -9.50 -0.51 11.09
CA ASP A 50 -10.65 0.02 10.35
C ASP A 50 -11.95 -0.06 11.19
N SER A 51 -12.11 -1.07 12.04
CA SER A 51 -13.27 -1.18 12.94
C SER A 51 -13.29 -0.12 14.05
N LYS A 52 -12.14 0.50 14.36
CA LYS A 52 -12.00 1.56 15.36
C LYS A 52 -12.10 2.96 14.76
N LYS A 53 -12.08 3.10 13.43
CA LYS A 53 -12.23 4.39 12.76
C LYS A 53 -13.64 4.95 12.93
N SER A 54 -13.74 6.26 12.97
CA SER A 54 -15.04 6.94 12.92
C SER A 54 -15.71 6.75 11.56
N ASN A 55 -17.03 6.92 11.52
CA ASN A 55 -17.77 6.85 10.26
C ASN A 55 -17.30 7.91 9.25
N GLU A 56 -16.83 9.07 9.72
CA GLU A 56 -16.29 10.13 8.87
C GLU A 56 -14.95 9.74 8.26
N GLU A 57 -14.05 9.15 9.05
CA GLU A 57 -12.76 8.64 8.56
C GLU A 57 -12.92 7.50 7.56
N LEU A 58 -13.90 6.61 7.80
CA LEU A 58 -14.23 5.53 6.86
C LEU A 58 -14.81 6.07 5.55
N LYS A 59 -15.72 7.04 5.63
CA LYS A 59 -16.29 7.72 4.46
C LYS A 59 -15.19 8.36 3.61
N THR A 60 -14.29 9.10 4.23
CA THR A 60 -13.17 9.75 3.54
C THR A 60 -12.27 8.73 2.83
N GLN A 61 -11.98 7.61 3.45
CA GLN A 61 -11.13 6.57 2.84
C GLN A 61 -11.82 5.80 1.72
N LEU A 62 -13.10 5.48 1.86
CA LEU A 62 -13.87 4.83 0.80
C LEU A 62 -13.99 5.75 -0.41
N SER A 63 -14.34 7.01 -0.20
CA SER A 63 -14.38 8.01 -1.26
C SER A 63 -13.03 8.21 -1.95
N PHE A 64 -11.93 8.22 -1.20
CA PHE A 64 -10.58 8.31 -1.77
C PHE A 64 -10.24 7.11 -2.66
N LYS A 65 -10.54 5.89 -2.18
CA LYS A 65 -10.29 4.68 -2.96
C LYS A 65 -11.15 4.64 -4.23
N GLU A 66 -12.43 4.97 -4.14
CA GLU A 66 -13.32 5.06 -5.30
C GLU A 66 -12.81 6.06 -6.32
N SER A 67 -12.33 7.22 -5.89
CA SER A 67 -11.73 8.24 -6.77
C SER A 67 -10.42 7.76 -7.41
N PHE A 68 -9.63 6.97 -6.69
CA PHE A 68 -8.44 6.33 -7.24
C PHE A 68 -8.81 5.27 -8.29
N ASP A 69 -9.80 4.43 -8.02
CA ASP A 69 -10.30 3.43 -8.96
C ASP A 69 -10.86 4.10 -10.23
N LEU A 70 -11.57 5.23 -10.09
CA LEU A 70 -12.01 6.05 -11.23
C LEU A 70 -10.83 6.62 -12.01
N LEU A 71 -9.78 7.08 -11.32
CA LEU A 71 -8.56 7.53 -11.99
C LEU A 71 -7.92 6.38 -12.80
N CYS A 72 -7.81 5.19 -12.20
CA CYS A 72 -7.28 4.01 -12.90
C CYS A 72 -8.11 3.66 -14.15
N ASN A 73 -9.44 3.68 -14.05
CA ASN A 73 -10.33 3.44 -15.17
C ASN A 73 -10.13 4.47 -16.29
N LYS A 74 -10.01 5.76 -15.94
CA LYS A 74 -9.75 6.83 -16.91
C LYS A 74 -8.38 6.68 -17.59
N ILE A 75 -7.39 6.18 -16.87
CA ILE A 75 -6.07 5.85 -17.44
C ILE A 75 -6.17 4.67 -18.41
N GLN A 76 -6.87 3.60 -18.05
CA GLN A 76 -7.08 2.43 -18.93
C GLN A 76 -7.83 2.79 -20.21
N ASN A 77 -8.79 3.70 -20.12
CA ASN A 77 -9.57 4.22 -21.26
C ASN A 77 -8.81 5.29 -22.07
N GLU A 78 -7.55 5.56 -21.76
CA GLU A 78 -6.72 6.60 -22.37
C GLU A 78 -7.29 8.04 -22.28
N GLU A 79 -8.22 8.30 -21.37
CA GLU A 79 -8.77 9.62 -21.11
C GLU A 79 -7.76 10.53 -20.39
N ILE A 80 -6.89 9.93 -19.54
CA ILE A 80 -5.84 10.63 -18.82
C ILE A 80 -4.50 9.98 -19.17
N LYS A 81 -3.61 10.74 -19.82
CA LYS A 81 -2.29 10.26 -20.28
C LYS A 81 -1.14 10.88 -19.51
N THR A 82 -1.40 11.97 -18.80
CA THR A 82 -0.37 12.70 -18.05
C THR A 82 -0.87 13.12 -16.69
N ILE A 83 0.06 13.26 -15.75
CA ILE A 83 -0.17 13.84 -14.43
C ILE A 83 0.61 15.14 -14.34
N GLU A 84 -0.08 16.23 -14.05
CA GLU A 84 0.53 17.54 -13.85
C GLU A 84 1.14 17.64 -12.44
N LEU A 85 2.37 18.12 -12.37
CA LEU A 85 3.08 18.39 -11.14
C LEU A 85 2.82 19.84 -10.70
N ARG A 86 3.13 20.14 -9.44
CA ARG A 86 2.92 21.50 -8.88
C ARG A 86 3.63 22.61 -9.66
N ASN A 87 4.76 22.32 -10.26
CA ASN A 87 5.54 23.29 -11.06
C ASN A 87 5.05 23.45 -12.51
N GLY A 88 3.89 22.87 -12.85
CA GLY A 88 3.33 22.92 -14.20
C GLY A 88 3.97 21.92 -15.18
N VAL A 89 4.97 21.16 -14.77
CA VAL A 89 5.55 20.09 -15.59
C VAL A 89 4.63 18.89 -15.53
N SER A 90 4.46 18.17 -16.65
CA SER A 90 3.67 16.93 -16.69
C SER A 90 4.56 15.71 -16.80
N MET A 91 4.20 14.65 -16.08
CA MET A 91 4.75 13.31 -16.25
C MET A 91 3.79 12.45 -17.06
N GLU A 92 4.33 11.62 -17.96
CA GLU A 92 3.54 10.67 -18.72
C GLU A 92 3.19 9.45 -17.90
N ILE A 93 1.96 8.97 -18.02
CA ILE A 93 1.53 7.71 -17.41
C ILE A 93 2.05 6.58 -18.30
N SER A 94 2.88 5.73 -17.71
CA SER A 94 3.49 4.59 -18.38
C SER A 94 2.64 3.32 -18.27
N GLY A 95 1.72 3.26 -17.31
CA GLY A 95 0.81 2.13 -17.09
C GLY A 95 0.37 2.00 -15.63
N LEU A 96 -0.32 0.89 -15.36
CA LEU A 96 -0.79 0.46 -14.06
C LEU A 96 -0.26 -0.95 -13.80
N ASN A 97 -0.18 -1.36 -12.52
CA ASN A 97 0.05 -2.78 -12.21
C ASN A 97 -1.24 -3.60 -12.38
N ASP A 98 -1.11 -4.93 -12.48
CA ASP A 98 -2.25 -5.84 -12.71
C ASP A 98 -3.34 -5.75 -11.62
N GLU A 99 -2.94 -5.46 -10.38
CA GLU A 99 -3.85 -5.32 -9.23
C GLU A 99 -4.50 -3.93 -9.13
N LEU A 100 -4.20 -3.01 -10.02
CA LEU A 100 -4.65 -1.61 -10.00
C LEU A 100 -4.38 -0.90 -8.67
N THR A 101 -3.24 -1.20 -8.04
CA THR A 101 -2.81 -0.62 -6.76
C THR A 101 -1.61 0.30 -6.91
N SER A 102 -1.09 0.46 -8.12
CA SER A 102 0.06 1.30 -8.42
C SER A 102 -0.04 1.94 -9.80
N ILE A 103 0.35 3.21 -9.89
CA ILE A 103 0.46 3.98 -11.14
C ILE A 103 1.94 4.15 -11.45
N TYR A 104 2.31 3.94 -12.70
CA TYR A 104 3.66 4.15 -13.21
C TYR A 104 3.74 5.46 -13.98
N LEU A 105 4.62 6.37 -13.55
CA LEU A 105 4.88 7.62 -14.25
C LEU A 105 6.33 7.67 -14.76
N LYS A 106 6.52 8.28 -15.91
CA LYS A 106 7.85 8.58 -16.48
C LYS A 106 7.94 10.05 -16.87
N THR A 107 9.15 10.58 -16.87
CA THR A 107 9.41 11.90 -17.46
C THR A 107 9.32 11.77 -18.99
N LYS A 108 8.79 12.79 -19.65
CA LYS A 108 8.67 12.83 -21.11
C LYS A 108 10.03 12.55 -21.74
N ASP A 109 10.02 11.73 -22.79
CA ASP A 109 11.20 11.32 -23.56
C ASP A 109 12.31 10.59 -22.76
N SER A 110 11.99 10.11 -21.56
CA SER A 110 12.95 9.38 -20.70
C SER A 110 13.04 7.91 -21.09
N THR A 111 14.27 7.42 -21.21
CA THR A 111 14.60 5.98 -21.35
C THR A 111 14.75 5.30 -19.99
N VAL A 112 14.63 6.03 -18.89
CA VAL A 112 14.74 5.53 -17.52
C VAL A 112 13.46 4.76 -17.14
N LYS A 113 13.62 3.74 -16.28
CA LYS A 113 12.47 2.99 -15.76
C LYS A 113 11.44 3.93 -15.12
N PRO A 114 10.14 3.67 -15.32
CA PRO A 114 9.10 4.49 -14.72
C PRO A 114 9.13 4.42 -13.18
N TYR A 115 8.71 5.48 -12.55
CA TYR A 115 8.56 5.57 -11.11
C TYR A 115 7.23 4.98 -10.68
N THR A 116 7.23 4.25 -9.56
CA THR A 116 6.04 3.57 -9.03
C THR A 116 5.40 4.38 -7.91
N PHE A 117 4.10 4.61 -8.02
CA PHE A 117 3.29 5.34 -7.05
C PHE A 117 2.19 4.43 -6.53
N SER A 118 2.31 3.97 -5.28
CA SER A 118 1.41 2.98 -4.70
C SER A 118 0.21 3.63 -4.00
N LEU A 119 -0.96 2.99 -4.10
CA LEU A 119 -2.19 3.37 -3.43
C LEU A 119 -2.01 3.45 -1.90
N ASN A 120 -1.29 2.51 -1.28
CA ASN A 120 -1.06 2.52 0.16
C ASN A 120 -0.36 3.79 0.66
N ARG A 121 0.59 4.32 -0.12
CA ARG A 121 1.26 5.59 0.20
C ARG A 121 0.36 6.79 -0.05
N LEU A 122 -0.45 6.74 -1.09
CA LEU A 122 -1.45 7.78 -1.39
C LEU A 122 -2.51 7.86 -0.29
N ILE A 123 -2.97 6.73 0.24
CA ILE A 123 -3.90 6.70 1.39
C ILE A 123 -3.27 7.35 2.63
N LYS A 124 -2.01 7.03 2.97
CA LYS A 124 -1.31 7.68 4.09
C LYS A 124 -1.22 9.21 3.91
N LEU A 125 -0.96 9.66 2.69
CA LEU A 125 -0.93 11.08 2.37
C LEU A 125 -2.32 11.73 2.51
N SER A 126 -3.39 11.06 2.09
CA SER A 126 -4.75 11.58 2.21
C SER A 126 -5.25 11.68 3.64
N GLU A 127 -4.67 10.91 4.57
CA GLU A 127 -4.96 11.03 6.00
C GLU A 127 -4.42 12.34 6.60
N VAL A 128 -3.33 12.87 6.05
CA VAL A 128 -2.68 14.11 6.47
C VAL A 128 -3.18 15.30 5.66
N PHE A 129 -3.20 15.18 4.35
CA PHE A 129 -3.65 16.21 3.40
C PHE A 129 -5.05 15.84 2.91
N LYS A 130 -6.08 16.28 3.64
CA LYS A 130 -7.47 15.85 3.45
C LYS A 130 -8.18 16.49 2.28
N SER A 131 -7.65 17.59 1.77
CA SER A 131 -8.26 18.38 0.69
C SER A 131 -7.23 18.89 -0.32
N LYS A 132 -7.74 19.37 -1.44
CA LYS A 132 -6.92 20.03 -2.46
C LYS A 132 -6.29 21.34 -1.96
N GLU A 133 -6.97 22.03 -1.05
CA GLU A 133 -6.51 23.23 -0.38
C GLU A 133 -5.32 22.91 0.53
N ASP A 134 -5.38 21.82 1.29
CA ASP A 134 -4.25 21.36 2.11
C ASP A 134 -3.02 21.10 1.25
N LEU A 135 -3.17 20.42 0.11
CA LEU A 135 -2.08 20.17 -0.82
C LEU A 135 -1.47 21.44 -1.40
N LYS A 136 -2.30 22.44 -1.73
CA LYS A 136 -1.85 23.73 -2.27
C LYS A 136 -1.13 24.58 -1.23
N SER A 137 -1.50 24.46 0.03
CA SER A 137 -0.91 25.19 1.16
C SER A 137 0.50 24.74 1.53
N ILE A 138 0.94 23.55 1.08
CA ILE A 138 2.28 23.02 1.37
C ILE A 138 3.35 23.94 0.79
N THR A 139 4.23 24.45 1.64
CA THR A 139 5.36 25.29 1.20
C THR A 139 6.49 24.44 0.61
N ASN A 140 6.90 23.39 1.32
CA ASN A 140 7.94 22.45 0.90
C ASN A 140 7.35 21.05 0.72
N ILE A 141 7.06 20.69 -0.53
CA ILE A 141 6.45 19.39 -0.87
C ILE A 141 7.37 18.23 -0.51
N ASP A 142 8.66 18.35 -0.78
CA ASP A 142 9.59 17.24 -0.58
C ASP A 142 9.67 16.86 0.89
N ASN A 143 9.75 17.82 1.79
CA ASN A 143 9.75 17.55 3.22
C ASN A 143 8.39 17.03 3.68
N ALA A 144 7.31 17.72 3.35
CA ALA A 144 5.96 17.36 3.83
C ALA A 144 5.54 15.93 3.40
N ILE A 145 5.80 15.55 2.16
CA ILE A 145 5.48 14.21 1.67
C ILE A 145 6.44 13.15 2.22
N ARG A 146 7.75 13.48 2.29
CA ARG A 146 8.77 12.57 2.82
C ARG A 146 8.53 12.23 4.29
N ASP A 147 8.10 13.20 5.09
CA ASP A 147 7.81 13.00 6.51
C ASP A 147 6.66 12.00 6.73
N VAL A 148 5.70 11.94 5.80
CA VAL A 148 4.55 11.02 5.89
C VAL A 148 4.86 9.63 5.36
N ILE A 149 5.47 9.53 4.17
CA ILE A 149 5.61 8.24 3.48
C ILE A 149 7.05 7.72 3.41
N GLY A 150 8.03 8.52 3.78
CA GLY A 150 9.45 8.24 3.57
C GLY A 150 9.79 8.05 2.07
N GLY A 151 10.96 8.42 1.64
CA GLY A 151 11.40 8.15 0.27
C GLY A 151 11.39 9.37 -0.66
N CYS A 152 11.42 9.12 -1.96
CA CYS A 152 11.57 10.11 -3.02
C CYS A 152 10.33 10.23 -3.92
N HIS A 153 10.43 11.11 -4.93
CA HIS A 153 9.37 11.36 -5.93
C HIS A 153 8.12 12.08 -5.38
N SER A 154 8.31 12.95 -4.41
CA SER A 154 7.25 13.72 -3.74
C SER A 154 6.35 14.48 -4.71
N SER A 155 6.93 15.08 -5.76
CA SER A 155 6.18 15.81 -6.79
C SER A 155 5.17 14.92 -7.53
N GLY A 156 5.54 13.67 -7.84
CA GLY A 156 4.63 12.71 -8.47
C GLY A 156 3.48 12.30 -7.56
N TYR A 157 3.76 12.04 -6.27
CA TYR A 157 2.72 11.77 -5.28
C TYR A 157 1.77 12.95 -5.13
N TRP A 158 2.30 14.18 -5.09
CA TRP A 158 1.49 15.40 -5.07
C TRP A 158 0.57 15.48 -6.29
N GLY A 159 1.10 15.26 -7.49
CA GLY A 159 0.32 15.34 -8.73
C GLY A 159 -0.82 14.31 -8.79
N ILE A 160 -0.53 13.06 -8.42
CA ILE A 160 -1.56 12.00 -8.39
C ILE A 160 -2.62 12.31 -7.33
N LEU A 161 -2.21 12.74 -6.13
CA LEU A 161 -3.12 13.08 -5.05
C LEU A 161 -4.03 14.26 -5.43
N ASN A 162 -3.47 15.30 -6.04
CA ASN A 162 -4.23 16.43 -6.58
C ASN A 162 -5.25 15.97 -7.62
N LYS A 163 -4.87 15.05 -8.52
CA LYS A 163 -5.75 14.50 -9.55
C LYS A 163 -6.90 13.68 -8.98
N ILE A 164 -6.65 12.91 -7.92
CA ILE A 164 -7.67 12.14 -7.20
C ILE A 164 -8.69 13.10 -6.56
N TYR A 165 -8.24 14.19 -5.94
CA TYR A 165 -9.15 15.19 -5.37
C TYR A 165 -9.97 15.93 -6.43
N GLU A 166 -9.39 16.21 -7.60
CA GLU A 166 -10.15 16.76 -8.73
C GLU A 166 -11.28 15.84 -9.18
N ILE A 167 -11.01 14.53 -9.25
CA ILE A 167 -12.03 13.53 -9.61
C ILE A 167 -13.09 13.45 -8.53
N ASN A 168 -12.70 13.49 -7.25
CA ASN A 168 -13.63 13.44 -6.12
C ASN A 168 -14.58 14.64 -6.12
N GLU A 169 -14.06 15.87 -6.31
CA GLU A 169 -14.87 17.10 -6.43
C GLU A 169 -15.90 17.03 -7.55
N LEU A 170 -15.55 16.37 -8.67
CA LEU A 170 -16.44 16.20 -9.82
C LEU A 170 -17.48 15.09 -9.63
N SER A 171 -17.21 14.16 -8.71
CA SER A 171 -18.04 12.96 -8.48
C SER A 171 -19.06 13.13 -7.35
N ASP A 172 -19.27 14.35 -6.82
CA ASP A 172 -20.07 14.65 -5.62
C ASP A 172 -21.60 14.35 -5.78
N ASN A 173 -21.91 13.18 -6.34
CA ASN A 173 -23.24 12.63 -6.46
C ASN A 173 -23.39 11.36 -5.61
N GLY A 174 -23.86 11.54 -4.39
CA GLY A 174 -24.53 10.49 -3.63
C GLY A 174 -23.61 9.59 -2.82
N ILE A 175 -23.18 10.08 -1.67
CA ILE A 175 -22.55 9.27 -0.63
C ILE A 175 -23.56 8.24 -0.11
N GLN A 176 -23.33 6.95 -0.42
CA GLN A 176 -24.03 5.86 0.26
C GLN A 176 -23.65 5.89 1.75
N GLU A 177 -24.62 5.67 2.63
CA GLU A 177 -24.38 5.52 4.07
C GLU A 177 -23.35 4.41 4.30
N THR A 178 -22.16 4.78 4.75
CA THR A 178 -21.14 3.79 5.12
C THR A 178 -21.52 3.17 6.44
N THR A 179 -21.84 1.89 6.42
CA THR A 179 -22.00 1.08 7.63
C THR A 179 -20.66 0.90 8.32
N LYS A 180 -20.65 1.09 9.65
CA LYS A 180 -19.47 0.85 10.48
C LYS A 180 -18.89 -0.54 10.18
N ILE A 181 -17.59 -0.61 9.92
CA ILE A 181 -16.93 -1.88 9.67
C ILE A 181 -16.93 -2.71 10.96
N PRO A 182 -17.57 -3.90 10.99
CA PRO A 182 -17.57 -4.71 12.19
C PRO A 182 -16.18 -5.28 12.46
N GLN A 183 -15.78 -5.28 13.72
CA GLN A 183 -14.59 -6.01 14.14
C GLN A 183 -14.85 -7.51 13.95
N LYS A 184 -13.98 -8.18 13.22
CA LYS A 184 -14.06 -9.61 12.94
C LYS A 184 -13.05 -10.36 13.80
N ASN A 185 -13.39 -11.58 14.18
CA ASN A 185 -12.45 -12.52 14.75
C ASN A 185 -11.72 -13.24 13.63
N PHE A 186 -10.40 -13.26 13.71
CA PHE A 186 -9.53 -13.96 12.77
C PHE A 186 -8.98 -15.22 13.46
N VAL A 187 -9.12 -16.37 12.80
CA VAL A 187 -8.64 -17.65 13.31
C VAL A 187 -7.64 -18.22 12.31
N PHE A 188 -6.43 -18.46 12.76
CA PHE A 188 -5.38 -19.12 11.98
C PHE A 188 -5.24 -20.56 12.46
N ILE A 189 -5.54 -21.52 11.59
CA ILE A 189 -5.49 -22.94 11.92
C ILE A 189 -4.21 -23.53 11.36
N ILE A 190 -3.42 -24.17 12.23
CA ILE A 190 -2.21 -24.87 11.86
C ILE A 190 -2.47 -26.36 11.95
N ASP A 191 -2.43 -27.00 10.80
CA ASP A 191 -2.56 -28.46 10.70
C ASP A 191 -1.18 -29.12 10.59
N GLU A 192 -1.05 -30.32 11.11
CA GLU A 192 0.20 -31.10 11.10
C GLU A 192 1.40 -30.37 11.75
N ILE A 193 1.15 -29.68 12.87
CA ILE A 193 2.18 -28.89 13.56
C ILE A 193 3.41 -29.72 13.95
N ASN A 194 3.21 -31.00 14.23
CA ASN A 194 4.26 -31.95 14.60
C ASN A 194 5.16 -32.39 13.44
N ARG A 195 4.79 -32.12 12.20
CA ARG A 195 5.60 -32.46 11.01
C ARG A 195 6.69 -31.44 10.68
N GLY A 196 6.64 -30.27 11.30
CA GLY A 196 7.64 -29.24 11.14
C GLY A 196 8.47 -29.02 12.39
N GLU A 197 9.64 -28.41 12.22
CA GLU A 197 10.45 -27.96 13.35
C GLU A 197 9.86 -26.66 13.92
N VAL A 198 8.97 -26.80 14.90
CA VAL A 198 8.16 -25.69 15.44
C VAL A 198 9.03 -24.51 15.87
N ALA A 199 10.17 -24.76 16.54
CA ALA A 199 11.10 -23.70 16.94
C ALA A 199 11.70 -22.94 15.74
N LYS A 200 11.97 -23.63 14.64
CA LYS A 200 12.50 -23.05 13.42
C LYS A 200 11.45 -22.24 12.64
N ILE A 201 10.20 -22.69 12.68
CA ILE A 201 9.10 -22.04 11.97
C ILE A 201 8.65 -20.77 12.69
N PHE A 202 8.48 -20.82 14.00
CA PHE A 202 7.97 -19.70 14.80
C PHE A 202 9.08 -18.74 15.23
N GLY A 203 10.31 -19.25 15.48
CA GLY A 203 11.39 -18.42 15.98
C GLY A 203 10.97 -17.63 17.22
N GLU A 204 11.22 -16.35 17.21
CA GLU A 204 10.87 -15.39 18.28
C GLU A 204 9.36 -15.15 18.46
N LEU A 205 8.51 -15.56 17.51
CA LEU A 205 7.06 -15.46 17.68
C LEU A 205 6.51 -16.30 18.84
N PHE A 206 7.27 -17.27 19.35
CA PHE A 206 6.88 -18.00 20.53
C PHE A 206 6.63 -17.10 21.74
N TYR A 207 7.39 -16.03 21.87
CA TYR A 207 7.16 -15.05 22.93
C TYR A 207 5.79 -14.40 22.86
N CYS A 208 5.23 -14.24 21.65
CA CYS A 208 3.90 -13.65 21.45
C CYS A 208 2.75 -14.58 21.89
N VAL A 209 3.02 -15.86 22.17
CA VAL A 209 2.03 -16.81 22.73
C VAL A 209 1.74 -16.45 24.18
N ASP A 210 2.73 -16.01 24.93
CA ASP A 210 2.57 -15.54 26.30
C ASP A 210 1.93 -14.13 26.29
N PRO A 211 0.79 -13.94 26.98
CA PRO A 211 0.14 -12.62 27.07
C PRO A 211 1.04 -11.51 27.62
N GLY A 212 2.01 -11.84 28.47
CA GLY A 212 2.95 -10.88 29.05
C GLY A 212 3.92 -10.24 28.04
N TYR A 213 4.07 -10.84 26.87
CA TYR A 213 4.94 -10.31 25.79
C TYR A 213 4.16 -9.71 24.63
N ARG A 214 2.85 -9.43 24.80
CA ARG A 214 2.00 -8.87 23.75
C ARG A 214 1.76 -7.37 23.93
N GLY A 215 1.65 -6.66 22.79
CA GLY A 215 1.27 -5.26 22.77
C GLY A 215 2.35 -4.30 23.27
N LYS A 216 1.92 -3.09 23.70
CA LYS A 216 2.83 -2.02 24.14
C LYS A 216 3.56 -2.31 25.44
N GLU A 217 3.04 -3.23 26.24
CA GLU A 217 3.59 -3.64 27.53
C GLU A 217 4.49 -4.87 27.39
N GLY A 218 4.50 -5.53 26.24
CA GLY A 218 5.42 -6.59 25.89
C GLY A 218 6.85 -6.03 25.78
N LYS A 219 7.76 -6.55 26.59
CA LYS A 219 9.19 -6.19 26.56
C LYS A 219 9.92 -7.00 25.51
#